data_21c911a1b7e753b69f5bc1b4d83347d5
#
_entry.id   21c911a1b7e753b69f5bc1b4d83347d5
#
_cell.length_a   1.000
_cell.length_b   1.000
_cell.length_c   1.000
_cell.angle_alpha   90.00
_cell.angle_beta   90.00
_cell.angle_gamma   90.00
#
_symmetry.space_group_name_H-M   'P 1'
#
loop_
_entity.id
_entity.type
_entity.pdbx_description
1 polymer ?
#
loop_
_entity_poly.entity_id
_entity_poly.type
_entity_poly.pdbx_seq_one_letter_code
_entity_poly.pdbx_strand_id
1 'polypeptide(L)'
;VEVYAEPTTVNIGGLDILMLPWINEENKLQTLEMMDTTSADVIMGHLELNGFVATRGHTMEHGMDTKIFDNFYRVYSGHYHTRSDNGKIYYLGNPYEMFWNDVLDTRGFHIFDTKTIEHTPVNNPYRLFFNIYYEDTNYKLFDTREFKDKIVKVVVKKKTDQKQFEKFIDKLYNSGIQDLKIIENFVLTESADFEVEETENTIGILNRYIDESEFEGDKTLIKGILQQIYTEACEVD
;
A
#
# COMPACT_ATOMS: atom_id res chain seq x y z
N VAL A 1 15.73 22.15 0.19
CA VAL A 1 15.58 20.85 0.87
C VAL A 1 16.96 20.40 1.26
N GLU A 2 17.15 20.07 2.53
CA GLU A 2 18.38 19.46 3.03
C GLU A 2 18.17 17.95 3.07
N VAL A 3 19.21 17.20 2.67
CA VAL A 3 19.22 15.72 2.64
C VAL A 3 20.38 15.23 3.48
N TYR A 4 20.10 14.41 4.47
CA TYR A 4 21.10 13.80 5.36
C TYR A 4 21.32 12.34 4.92
N ALA A 5 22.39 12.12 4.16
CA ALA A 5 22.76 10.78 3.68
C ALA A 5 23.54 9.96 4.73
N GLU A 6 24.01 10.62 5.79
CA GLU A 6 24.71 10.01 6.90
C GLU A 6 24.03 10.38 8.23
N PRO A 7 24.22 9.59 9.29
CA PRO A 7 23.71 9.92 10.63
C PRO A 7 24.23 11.30 11.06
N THR A 8 23.32 12.24 11.33
CA THR A 8 23.69 13.64 11.55
C THR A 8 22.80 14.25 12.63
N THR A 9 23.40 14.84 13.66
CA THR A 9 22.65 15.62 14.65
C THR A 9 22.44 17.05 14.14
N VAL A 10 21.19 17.50 14.11
CA VAL A 10 20.80 18.84 13.66
C VAL A 10 20.03 19.55 14.76
N ASN A 11 20.24 20.86 14.90
CA ASN A 11 19.46 21.68 15.85
C ASN A 11 18.29 22.35 15.10
N ILE A 12 17.07 22.04 15.51
CA ILE A 12 15.85 22.63 14.97
C ILE A 12 15.05 23.28 16.10
N GLY A 13 14.95 24.61 16.08
CA GLY A 13 14.18 25.36 17.09
C GLY A 13 14.70 25.18 18.53
N GLY A 14 15.99 24.90 18.71
CA GLY A 14 16.63 24.67 19.99
C GLY A 14 16.61 23.22 20.47
N LEU A 15 16.04 22.31 19.70
CA LEU A 15 16.05 20.87 19.95
C LEU A 15 17.07 20.18 19.05
N ASP A 16 17.96 19.39 19.65
CA ASP A 16 18.87 18.53 18.93
C ASP A 16 18.14 17.25 18.50
N ILE A 17 18.16 16.95 17.21
CA ILE A 17 17.50 15.80 16.59
C ILE A 17 18.55 15.01 15.83
N LEU A 18 18.65 13.72 16.08
CA LEU A 18 19.48 12.80 15.30
C LEU A 18 18.71 12.35 14.06
N MET A 19 19.13 12.81 12.89
CA MET A 19 18.62 12.37 11.59
C MET A 19 19.32 11.07 11.19
N LEU A 20 18.54 10.01 10.98
CA LEU A 20 19.06 8.71 10.55
C LEU A 20 18.61 8.39 9.11
N PRO A 21 19.55 8.12 8.19
CA PRO A 21 19.22 7.57 6.89
C PRO A 21 18.70 6.14 7.02
N TRP A 22 18.29 5.54 5.91
CA TRP A 22 18.07 4.09 5.84
C TRP A 22 19.30 3.33 6.32
N ILE A 23 19.13 2.48 7.33
CA ILE A 23 20.23 1.70 7.91
C ILE A 23 20.44 0.43 7.09
N ASN A 24 21.65 0.27 6.55
CA ASN A 24 22.09 -0.87 5.75
C ASN A 24 23.45 -1.38 6.25
N GLU A 25 23.97 -2.43 5.64
CA GLU A 25 25.25 -3.03 6.05
C GLU A 25 26.43 -2.05 5.98
N GLU A 26 26.39 -1.06 5.07
CA GLU A 26 27.50 -0.11 4.87
C GLU A 26 27.55 0.96 5.96
N ASN A 27 26.39 1.45 6.43
CA ASN A 27 26.30 2.55 7.38
C ASN A 27 25.93 2.13 8.81
N LYS A 28 25.64 0.84 9.04
CA LYS A 28 25.14 0.34 10.32
C LYS A 28 26.07 0.63 11.49
N LEU A 29 27.38 0.38 11.33
CA LEU A 29 28.35 0.61 12.38
C LEU A 29 28.44 2.10 12.74
N GLN A 30 28.55 2.96 11.74
CA GLN A 30 28.59 4.42 11.92
C GLN A 30 27.29 4.92 12.58
N THR A 31 26.16 4.38 12.19
CA THR A 31 24.85 4.76 12.77
C THR A 31 24.78 4.40 14.25
N LEU A 32 25.16 3.18 14.63
CA LEU A 32 25.15 2.74 16.03
C LEU A 32 26.14 3.56 16.88
N GLU A 33 27.34 3.82 16.37
CA GLU A 33 28.34 4.65 17.05
C GLU A 33 27.82 6.10 17.26
N MET A 34 27.14 6.68 16.27
CA MET A 34 26.53 7.99 16.41
C MET A 34 25.36 7.96 17.42
N MET A 35 24.55 6.91 17.45
CA MET A 35 23.49 6.74 18.45
C MET A 35 24.03 6.65 19.87
N ASP A 36 25.18 6.02 20.07
CA ASP A 36 25.83 5.87 21.38
C ASP A 36 26.48 7.18 21.86
N THR A 37 26.89 8.05 20.96
CA THR A 37 27.68 9.26 21.28
C THR A 37 26.89 10.57 21.20
N THR A 38 25.69 10.56 20.57
CA THR A 38 24.87 11.76 20.41
C THR A 38 24.31 12.27 21.73
N SER A 39 24.14 13.59 21.84
CA SER A 39 23.37 14.24 22.92
C SER A 39 21.89 14.42 22.59
N ALA A 40 21.44 14.02 21.40
CA ALA A 40 20.06 14.16 20.98
C ALA A 40 19.15 13.12 21.66
N ASP A 41 18.03 13.58 22.21
CA ASP A 41 17.00 12.71 22.80
C ASP A 41 15.94 12.26 21.77
N VAL A 42 15.94 12.85 20.57
CA VAL A 42 14.95 12.60 19.51
C VAL A 42 15.63 12.09 18.25
N ILE A 43 15.06 11.06 17.68
CA ILE A 43 15.45 10.54 16.37
C ILE A 43 14.36 10.81 15.34
N MET A 44 14.76 11.21 14.14
CA MET A 44 13.92 11.20 12.94
C MET A 44 14.65 10.42 11.83
N GLY A 45 13.98 9.43 11.24
CA GLY A 45 14.64 8.56 10.27
C GLY A 45 13.69 7.81 9.35
N HIS A 46 14.27 6.88 8.58
CA HIS A 46 13.54 5.98 7.70
C HIS A 46 13.92 4.54 8.07
N LEU A 47 13.23 4.00 9.07
CA LEU A 47 13.65 2.81 9.79
C LEU A 47 12.76 1.62 9.48
N GLU A 48 13.35 0.42 9.40
CA GLU A 48 12.64 -0.85 9.29
C GLU A 48 12.74 -1.60 10.60
N LEU A 49 11.66 -1.54 11.42
CA LEU A 49 11.62 -2.15 12.72
C LEU A 49 10.52 -3.22 12.79
N ASN A 50 10.79 -4.28 13.54
CA ASN A 50 9.78 -5.30 13.77
C ASN A 50 8.68 -4.83 14.74
N GLY A 51 7.51 -5.47 14.69
CA GLY A 51 6.40 -5.26 15.61
C GLY A 51 5.48 -4.08 15.27
N PHE A 52 5.71 -3.36 14.14
CA PHE A 52 4.86 -2.27 13.68
C PHE A 52 4.03 -2.64 12.45
N VAL A 53 2.90 -1.97 12.28
CA VAL A 53 2.03 -2.16 11.12
C VAL A 53 2.66 -1.49 9.90
N ALA A 54 3.09 -2.28 8.92
CA ALA A 54 3.70 -1.77 7.69
C ALA A 54 2.65 -1.28 6.69
N THR A 55 1.62 -2.09 6.47
CA THR A 55 0.43 -1.78 5.68
C THR A 55 -0.80 -2.29 6.42
N ARG A 56 -1.98 -1.85 6.03
CA ARG A 56 -3.23 -2.25 6.67
C ARG A 56 -3.36 -3.78 6.76
N GLY A 57 -3.50 -4.29 7.99
CA GLY A 57 -3.64 -5.72 8.26
C GLY A 57 -2.33 -6.52 8.26
N HIS A 58 -1.19 -5.88 8.00
CA HIS A 58 0.12 -6.54 7.99
C HIS A 58 1.08 -5.91 9.00
N THR A 59 1.41 -6.67 10.04
CA THR A 59 2.44 -6.30 11.01
C THR A 59 3.78 -6.89 10.59
N MET A 60 4.82 -6.07 10.58
CA MET A 60 6.16 -6.49 10.21
C MET A 60 6.77 -7.39 11.30
N GLU A 61 7.13 -8.60 10.94
CA GLU A 61 7.78 -9.57 11.82
C GLU A 61 9.32 -9.55 11.68
N HIS A 62 9.81 -8.85 10.66
CA HIS A 62 11.24 -8.69 10.36
C HIS A 62 11.67 -7.25 10.61
N GLY A 63 12.96 -6.98 10.51
CA GLY A 63 13.54 -5.68 10.77
C GLY A 63 14.36 -5.63 12.06
N MET A 64 14.86 -4.45 12.41
CA MET A 64 15.71 -4.27 13.57
C MET A 64 14.89 -4.31 14.86
N ASP A 65 15.54 -4.75 15.95
CA ASP A 65 14.95 -4.74 17.30
C ASP A 65 14.81 -3.28 17.79
N THR A 66 13.67 -2.96 18.36
CA THR A 66 13.36 -1.62 18.92
C THR A 66 14.23 -1.23 20.11
N LYS A 67 14.86 -2.21 20.77
CA LYS A 67 15.70 -1.99 21.95
C LYS A 67 16.89 -1.06 21.73
N ILE A 68 17.39 -0.98 20.50
CA ILE A 68 18.49 -0.06 20.16
C ILE A 68 18.10 1.42 20.38
N PHE A 69 16.81 1.71 20.47
CA PHE A 69 16.25 3.05 20.69
C PHE A 69 15.88 3.32 22.17
N ASP A 70 16.18 2.42 23.09
CA ASP A 70 15.73 2.55 24.49
C ASP A 70 16.25 3.80 25.19
N ASN A 71 17.41 4.29 24.82
CA ASN A 71 18.03 5.50 25.40
C ASN A 71 17.41 6.80 24.87
N PHE A 72 16.60 6.78 23.81
CA PHE A 72 15.99 7.97 23.22
C PHE A 72 14.61 8.24 23.82
N TYR A 73 14.24 9.50 23.91
CA TYR A 73 12.92 9.91 24.39
C TYR A 73 11.82 9.67 23.38
N ARG A 74 12.07 10.02 22.10
CA ARG A 74 11.13 9.84 20.98
C ARG A 74 11.84 9.45 19.70
N VAL A 75 11.19 8.60 18.91
CA VAL A 75 11.65 8.20 17.58
C VAL A 75 10.50 8.36 16.59
N TYR A 76 10.73 9.10 15.53
CA TYR A 76 9.79 9.30 14.43
C TYR A 76 10.36 8.68 13.16
N SER A 77 9.57 7.84 12.51
CA SER A 77 10.02 7.11 11.32
C SER A 77 9.04 7.22 10.17
N GLY A 78 9.58 7.29 8.95
CA GLY A 78 8.91 6.92 7.72
C GLY A 78 9.01 5.41 7.47
N HIS A 79 9.01 4.99 6.22
CA HIS A 79 9.08 3.63 5.70
C HIS A 79 7.74 2.91 5.68
N TYR A 80 7.08 2.71 6.80
CA TYR A 80 5.77 2.05 6.83
C TYR A 80 4.66 3.03 6.45
N HIS A 81 3.74 2.56 5.61
CA HIS A 81 2.68 3.40 5.05
C HIS A 81 1.55 3.69 6.04
N THR A 82 1.29 2.74 6.94
CA THR A 82 0.26 2.86 7.96
C THR A 82 0.83 3.49 9.22
N ARG A 83 0.09 4.43 9.81
CA ARG A 83 0.44 5.02 11.09
C ARG A 83 0.35 3.97 12.18
N SER A 84 1.42 3.79 12.93
CA SER A 84 1.46 2.90 14.09
C SER A 84 2.49 3.38 15.10
N ASP A 85 2.29 3.07 16.37
CA ASP A 85 3.22 3.45 17.44
C ASP A 85 3.17 2.48 18.61
N ASN A 86 4.19 2.58 19.48
CA ASN A 86 4.25 1.91 20.78
C ASN A 86 4.34 2.90 21.95
N GLY A 87 3.99 4.17 21.74
CA GLY A 87 4.09 5.25 22.72
C GLY A 87 5.46 5.93 22.78
N LYS A 88 6.48 5.38 22.12
CA LYS A 88 7.85 5.92 22.04
C LYS A 88 8.31 6.09 20.60
N ILE A 89 8.11 5.07 19.77
CA ILE A 89 8.44 5.02 18.35
C ILE A 89 7.16 5.21 17.56
N TYR A 90 7.15 6.18 16.65
CA TYR A 90 6.00 6.58 15.84
C TYR A 90 6.31 6.45 14.36
N TYR A 91 5.60 5.57 13.67
CA TYR A 91 5.56 5.55 12.20
C TYR A 91 4.50 6.54 11.73
N LEU A 92 4.93 7.53 10.94
CA LEU A 92 4.10 8.68 10.56
C LEU A 92 3.16 8.37 9.40
N GLY A 93 3.42 7.29 8.67
CA GLY A 93 2.64 6.90 7.50
C GLY A 93 2.92 7.77 6.28
N ASN A 94 2.19 7.50 5.18
CA ASN A 94 2.30 8.26 3.93
C ASN A 94 1.50 9.55 3.97
N PRO A 95 1.96 10.63 3.28
CA PRO A 95 1.19 11.87 3.15
C PRO A 95 -0.02 11.74 2.24
N TYR A 96 -0.05 10.79 1.30
CA TYR A 96 -1.14 10.48 0.36
C TYR A 96 -1.10 9.01 -0.03
N GLU A 97 -2.15 8.53 -0.68
CA GLU A 97 -2.22 7.15 -1.20
C GLU A 97 -1.19 6.95 -2.31
N MET A 98 -0.32 5.93 -2.20
CA MET A 98 0.72 5.58 -3.18
C MET A 98 0.42 4.26 -3.88
N PHE A 99 -0.25 3.34 -3.20
CA PHE A 99 -0.59 2.00 -3.67
C PHE A 99 -2.02 1.63 -3.33
N TRP A 100 -2.54 0.55 -3.91
CA TRP A 100 -3.88 0.04 -3.64
C TRP A 100 -4.09 -0.35 -2.18
N ASN A 101 -3.05 -0.80 -1.48
CA ASN A 101 -3.09 -1.12 -0.04
C ASN A 101 -3.33 0.11 0.85
N ASP A 102 -3.13 1.29 0.31
CA ASP A 102 -3.35 2.55 1.02
C ASP A 102 -4.82 2.98 1.04
N VAL A 103 -5.66 2.33 0.22
CA VAL A 103 -7.09 2.63 0.11
C VAL A 103 -7.80 2.40 1.45
N LEU A 104 -8.62 3.37 1.86
CA LEU A 104 -9.35 3.36 3.14
C LEU A 104 -8.48 3.46 4.40
N ASP A 105 -7.21 3.76 4.28
CA ASP A 105 -6.35 4.08 5.41
C ASP A 105 -6.12 5.59 5.53
N THR A 106 -5.82 6.07 6.73
CA THR A 106 -5.65 7.49 7.00
C THR A 106 -4.27 7.96 6.55
N ARG A 107 -4.24 8.90 5.60
CA ARG A 107 -3.01 9.52 5.07
C ARG A 107 -2.90 10.97 5.51
N GLY A 108 -1.69 11.53 5.44
CA GLY A 108 -1.45 12.94 5.77
C GLY A 108 -0.05 13.18 6.28
N PHE A 109 0.15 14.35 6.86
CA PHE A 109 1.43 14.74 7.44
C PHE A 109 1.29 15.05 8.95
N HIS A 110 2.39 15.36 9.60
CA HIS A 110 2.40 15.69 11.02
C HIS A 110 3.04 17.06 11.23
N ILE A 111 2.49 17.82 12.17
CA ILE A 111 3.12 19.04 12.70
C ILE A 111 3.87 18.63 13.96
N PHE A 112 5.17 18.88 13.99
CA PHE A 112 6.03 18.59 15.13
C PHE A 112 6.35 19.86 15.90
N ASP A 113 6.14 19.85 17.21
CA ASP A 113 6.48 20.95 18.11
C ASP A 113 7.80 20.64 18.84
N THR A 114 8.85 21.39 18.51
CA THR A 114 10.20 21.20 19.08
C THR A 114 10.30 21.54 20.56
N LYS A 115 9.33 22.25 21.15
CA LYS A 115 9.33 22.61 22.58
C LYS A 115 8.70 21.51 23.42
N THR A 116 7.62 20.92 22.95
CA THR A 116 6.91 19.85 23.66
C THR A 116 7.37 18.46 23.25
N ILE A 117 8.11 18.36 22.12
CA ILE A 117 8.53 17.09 21.48
C ILE A 117 7.32 16.21 21.15
N GLU A 118 6.21 16.84 20.79
CA GLU A 118 4.99 16.15 20.41
C GLU A 118 4.64 16.42 18.95
N HIS A 119 3.84 15.55 18.36
CA HIS A 119 3.37 15.70 17.00
C HIS A 119 1.84 15.64 16.92
N THR A 120 1.30 16.41 15.98
CA THR A 120 -0.13 16.45 15.69
C THR A 120 -0.36 15.99 14.26
N PRO A 121 -1.11 14.90 14.02
CA PRO A 121 -1.42 14.44 12.69
C PRO A 121 -2.42 15.37 11.98
N VAL A 122 -2.17 15.69 10.72
CA VAL A 122 -3.07 16.42 9.83
C VAL A 122 -3.47 15.48 8.70
N ASN A 123 -4.74 15.09 8.66
CA ASN A 123 -5.22 14.12 7.70
C ASN A 123 -5.39 14.74 6.31
N ASN A 124 -4.97 14.02 5.28
CA ASN A 124 -5.20 14.37 3.89
C ASN A 124 -6.66 13.99 3.51
N PRO A 125 -7.51 14.92 3.15
CA PRO A 125 -8.88 14.64 2.73
C PRO A 125 -8.97 14.11 1.28
N TYR A 126 -7.89 14.20 0.51
CA TYR A 126 -7.89 13.86 -0.91
C TYR A 126 -7.50 12.41 -1.11
N ARG A 127 -8.36 11.67 -1.80
CA ARG A 127 -8.12 10.29 -2.21
C ARG A 127 -7.69 10.24 -3.67
N LEU A 128 -6.84 9.26 -3.99
CA LEU A 128 -6.33 9.02 -5.34
C LEU A 128 -6.89 7.71 -5.91
N PHE A 129 -7.00 6.66 -5.11
CA PHE A 129 -7.40 5.32 -5.53
C PHE A 129 -8.86 5.01 -5.14
N PHE A 130 -9.62 4.45 -6.08
CA PHE A 130 -11.03 4.13 -5.90
C PHE A 130 -11.36 2.72 -6.40
N ASN A 131 -11.98 1.90 -5.54
CA ASN A 131 -12.55 0.62 -5.93
C ASN A 131 -14.03 0.78 -6.27
N ILE A 132 -14.45 0.26 -7.42
CA ILE A 132 -15.85 0.21 -7.86
C ILE A 132 -16.24 -1.25 -8.06
N TYR A 133 -17.27 -1.70 -7.37
CA TYR A 133 -17.81 -3.04 -7.51
C TYR A 133 -18.97 -3.02 -8.50
N TYR A 134 -18.74 -3.56 -9.73
CA TYR A 134 -19.69 -3.42 -10.83
C TYR A 134 -21.03 -4.10 -10.57
N GLU A 135 -21.06 -5.24 -9.89
CA GLU A 135 -22.28 -5.98 -9.58
C GLU A 135 -23.32 -5.16 -8.81
N ASP A 136 -22.85 -4.30 -7.90
CA ASP A 136 -23.67 -3.45 -7.03
C ASP A 136 -23.93 -2.06 -7.63
N THR A 137 -23.40 -1.76 -8.84
CA THR A 137 -23.41 -0.43 -9.41
C THR A 137 -24.52 -0.26 -10.45
N ASN A 138 -25.47 0.65 -10.18
CA ASN A 138 -26.41 1.13 -11.21
C ASN A 138 -25.70 2.12 -12.12
N TYR A 139 -25.12 1.63 -13.25
CA TYR A 139 -24.31 2.43 -14.18
C TYR A 139 -25.07 3.64 -14.76
N LYS A 140 -26.41 3.62 -14.85
CA LYS A 140 -27.23 4.72 -15.40
C LYS A 140 -27.22 5.93 -14.48
N LEU A 141 -27.29 5.72 -13.16
CA LEU A 141 -27.33 6.74 -12.14
C LEU A 141 -25.94 7.05 -11.54
N PHE A 142 -24.95 6.26 -11.89
CA PHE A 142 -23.60 6.38 -11.32
C PHE A 142 -22.95 7.68 -11.75
N ASP A 143 -22.56 8.52 -10.80
CA ASP A 143 -21.87 9.77 -11.05
C ASP A 143 -20.36 9.53 -11.17
N THR A 144 -19.79 9.75 -12.34
CA THR A 144 -18.37 9.55 -12.61
C THR A 144 -17.53 10.82 -12.44
N ARG A 145 -18.11 11.96 -12.10
CA ARG A 145 -17.40 13.25 -12.02
C ARG A 145 -16.35 13.29 -10.92
N GLU A 146 -16.58 12.54 -9.84
CA GLU A 146 -15.65 12.47 -8.72
C GLU A 146 -14.34 11.71 -9.05
N PHE A 147 -14.34 10.93 -10.13
CA PHE A 147 -13.17 10.12 -10.52
C PHE A 147 -12.22 10.84 -11.47
N LYS A 148 -12.50 12.09 -11.84
CA LYS A 148 -11.57 12.87 -12.64
C LYS A 148 -10.19 12.93 -11.97
N ASP A 149 -9.13 12.63 -12.73
CA ASP A 149 -7.73 12.60 -12.28
C ASP A 149 -7.47 11.55 -11.16
N LYS A 150 -8.33 10.49 -11.07
CA LYS A 150 -8.20 9.39 -10.11
C LYS A 150 -7.77 8.10 -10.78
N ILE A 151 -7.23 7.18 -9.97
CA ILE A 151 -6.89 5.81 -10.36
C ILE A 151 -8.04 4.92 -9.89
N VAL A 152 -8.68 4.24 -10.83
CA VAL A 152 -9.92 3.50 -10.57
C VAL A 152 -9.70 2.01 -10.83
N LYS A 153 -10.14 1.16 -9.88
CA LYS A 153 -10.21 -0.29 -10.03
C LYS A 153 -11.67 -0.70 -10.10
N VAL A 154 -12.08 -1.32 -11.19
CA VAL A 154 -13.42 -1.92 -11.34
C VAL A 154 -13.31 -3.41 -11.10
N VAL A 155 -13.90 -3.87 -9.98
CA VAL A 155 -14.01 -5.29 -9.64
C VAL A 155 -15.34 -5.81 -10.17
N VAL A 156 -15.29 -6.69 -11.15
CA VAL A 156 -16.47 -7.25 -11.80
C VAL A 156 -16.77 -8.63 -11.21
N LYS A 157 -17.73 -8.70 -10.29
CA LYS A 157 -18.14 -9.98 -9.68
C LYS A 157 -19.04 -10.78 -10.59
N LYS A 158 -19.92 -10.11 -11.34
CA LYS A 158 -20.83 -10.73 -12.31
C LYS A 158 -21.14 -9.77 -13.44
N LYS A 159 -21.01 -10.24 -14.68
CA LYS A 159 -21.42 -9.54 -15.90
C LYS A 159 -22.73 -10.11 -16.40
N THR A 160 -23.85 -9.39 -16.22
CA THR A 160 -25.16 -9.80 -16.70
C THR A 160 -25.45 -9.31 -18.12
N ASP A 161 -24.87 -8.18 -18.52
CA ASP A 161 -25.05 -7.56 -19.84
C ASP A 161 -23.74 -6.88 -20.29
N GLN A 162 -23.07 -7.49 -21.25
CA GLN A 162 -21.80 -7.01 -21.79
C GLN A 162 -21.90 -5.57 -22.33
N LYS A 163 -22.99 -5.23 -23.04
CA LYS A 163 -23.18 -3.89 -23.62
C LYS A 163 -23.35 -2.82 -22.55
N GLN A 164 -23.98 -3.17 -21.43
CA GLN A 164 -24.10 -2.26 -20.30
C GLN A 164 -22.75 -2.04 -19.61
N PHE A 165 -21.98 -3.10 -19.48
CA PHE A 165 -20.64 -3.02 -18.92
C PHE A 165 -19.73 -2.11 -19.77
N GLU A 166 -19.69 -2.31 -21.09
CA GLU A 166 -18.92 -1.46 -22.01
C GLU A 166 -19.30 0.02 -21.89
N LYS A 167 -20.61 0.33 -21.86
CA LYS A 167 -21.07 1.71 -21.63
C LYS A 167 -20.65 2.29 -20.30
N PHE A 168 -20.56 1.47 -19.25
CA PHE A 168 -20.09 1.89 -17.95
C PHE A 168 -18.59 2.21 -17.99
N ILE A 169 -17.79 1.36 -18.61
CA ILE A 169 -16.35 1.58 -18.80
C ILE A 169 -16.09 2.81 -19.65
N ASP A 170 -16.80 2.99 -20.77
CA ASP A 170 -16.71 4.20 -21.59
C ASP A 170 -17.04 5.46 -20.80
N LYS A 171 -18.05 5.40 -19.92
CA LYS A 171 -18.44 6.51 -19.07
C LYS A 171 -17.34 6.88 -18.08
N LEU A 172 -16.63 5.88 -17.51
CA LEU A 172 -15.47 6.12 -16.65
C LEU A 172 -14.32 6.77 -17.42
N TYR A 173 -13.95 6.24 -18.58
CA TYR A 173 -12.89 6.84 -19.42
C TYR A 173 -13.23 8.28 -19.79
N ASN A 174 -14.47 8.56 -20.16
CA ASN A 174 -14.93 9.90 -20.55
C ASN A 174 -15.01 10.88 -19.37
N SER A 175 -14.91 10.41 -18.11
CA SER A 175 -14.85 11.28 -16.94
C SER A 175 -13.45 11.88 -16.71
N GLY A 176 -12.43 11.43 -17.46
CA GLY A 176 -11.05 11.90 -17.33
C GLY A 176 -10.30 11.27 -16.16
N ILE A 177 -10.55 10.00 -15.91
CA ILE A 177 -9.74 9.22 -14.95
C ILE A 177 -8.27 9.17 -15.39
N GLN A 178 -7.35 9.04 -14.44
CA GLN A 178 -5.91 8.93 -14.68
C GLN A 178 -5.56 7.54 -15.20
N ASP A 179 -6.12 6.50 -14.58
CA ASP A 179 -5.87 5.10 -14.91
C ASP A 179 -7.08 4.23 -14.55
N LEU A 180 -7.29 3.13 -15.28
CA LEU A 180 -8.35 2.17 -15.05
C LEU A 180 -7.81 0.73 -15.05
N LYS A 181 -7.94 0.05 -13.91
CA LYS A 181 -7.69 -1.38 -13.79
C LYS A 181 -9.04 -2.11 -13.73
N ILE A 182 -9.24 -3.13 -14.57
CA ILE A 182 -10.45 -3.96 -14.55
C ILE A 182 -10.05 -5.35 -14.06
N ILE A 183 -10.70 -5.81 -12.98
CA ILE A 183 -10.54 -7.15 -12.42
C ILE A 183 -11.83 -7.92 -12.69
N GLU A 184 -11.78 -8.91 -13.54
CA GLU A 184 -12.92 -9.76 -13.85
C GLU A 184 -12.75 -11.14 -13.22
N ASN A 185 -13.72 -11.54 -12.39
CA ASN A 185 -13.83 -12.91 -11.92
C ASN A 185 -14.47 -13.76 -13.00
N PHE A 186 -13.69 -14.46 -13.79
CA PHE A 186 -14.23 -15.51 -14.64
C PHE A 186 -14.59 -16.73 -13.78
N VAL A 187 -15.81 -16.76 -13.27
CA VAL A 187 -16.42 -18.04 -12.93
C VAL A 187 -16.63 -18.74 -14.27
N LEU A 188 -15.96 -19.87 -14.50
CA LEU A 188 -16.16 -20.71 -15.67
C LEU A 188 -17.63 -21.09 -15.76
N THR A 189 -18.45 -20.29 -16.43
CA THR A 189 -19.71 -20.76 -16.99
C THR A 189 -19.34 -21.52 -18.25
N GLU A 190 -19.53 -22.84 -18.22
CA GLU A 190 -19.54 -23.69 -19.40
C GLU A 190 -20.43 -23.04 -20.45
N SER A 191 -19.84 -22.59 -21.53
CA SER A 191 -20.42 -22.10 -22.78
C SER A 191 -20.22 -20.62 -23.09
N ALA A 192 -19.12 -20.31 -23.77
CA ALA A 192 -19.11 -19.37 -24.90
C ALA A 192 -17.78 -19.50 -25.65
N ASP A 193 -17.82 -19.98 -26.87
CA ASP A 193 -16.76 -19.85 -27.86
C ASP A 193 -16.48 -18.36 -28.10
N PHE A 194 -15.37 -17.85 -27.56
CA PHE A 194 -14.76 -16.61 -28.01
C PHE A 194 -13.25 -16.82 -28.12
N GLU A 195 -12.77 -16.88 -29.36
CA GLU A 195 -11.35 -16.67 -29.68
C GLU A 195 -10.99 -15.24 -29.32
N VAL A 196 -10.32 -15.06 -28.18
CA VAL A 196 -9.59 -13.84 -27.83
C VAL A 196 -8.11 -14.14 -28.03
N GLU A 197 -7.43 -13.37 -28.88
CA GLU A 197 -5.97 -13.41 -28.95
C GLU A 197 -5.41 -13.11 -27.56
N GLU A 198 -4.92 -14.16 -26.91
CA GLU A 198 -4.44 -14.15 -25.53
C GLU A 198 -3.07 -13.48 -25.43
N THR A 199 -3.05 -12.28 -24.86
CA THR A 199 -1.95 -11.95 -23.98
C THR A 199 -2.18 -12.74 -22.69
N GLU A 200 -1.37 -13.81 -22.48
CA GLU A 200 -1.49 -14.67 -21.30
C GLU A 200 -1.43 -13.83 -20.03
N ASN A 201 -2.54 -13.75 -19.31
CA ASN A 201 -2.57 -13.13 -18.00
C ASN A 201 -2.05 -14.12 -16.94
N THR A 202 -1.75 -13.64 -15.73
CA THR A 202 -1.20 -14.45 -14.64
C THR A 202 -2.05 -15.69 -14.33
N ILE A 203 -3.38 -15.58 -14.40
CA ILE A 203 -4.30 -16.72 -14.19
C ILE A 203 -4.19 -17.74 -15.32
N GLY A 204 -4.03 -17.31 -16.56
CA GLY A 204 -3.80 -18.20 -17.70
C GLY A 204 -2.54 -19.04 -17.51
N ILE A 205 -1.43 -18.41 -17.11
CA ILE A 205 -0.17 -19.09 -16.79
C ILE A 205 -0.34 -20.11 -15.65
N LEU A 206 -1.02 -19.73 -14.57
CA LEU A 206 -1.29 -20.62 -13.44
C LEU A 206 -2.16 -21.81 -13.82
N ASN A 207 -3.21 -21.58 -14.60
CA ASN A 207 -4.09 -22.65 -15.09
C ASN A 207 -3.35 -23.64 -15.99
N ARG A 208 -2.49 -23.15 -16.90
CA ARG A 208 -1.63 -23.99 -17.74
C ARG A 208 -0.68 -24.81 -16.89
N TYR A 209 -0.02 -24.21 -15.90
CA TYR A 209 0.86 -24.94 -14.99
C TYR A 209 0.16 -26.08 -14.26
N ILE A 210 -1.11 -25.87 -13.82
CA ILE A 210 -1.91 -26.95 -13.20
C ILE A 210 -2.22 -28.04 -14.22
N ASP A 211 -2.58 -27.67 -15.46
CA ASP A 211 -2.89 -28.65 -16.51
C ASP A 211 -1.69 -29.54 -16.85
N GLU A 212 -0.50 -28.96 -16.91
CA GLU A 212 0.75 -29.64 -17.22
C GLU A 212 1.34 -30.39 -16.01
N SER A 213 0.88 -30.12 -14.77
CA SER A 213 1.37 -30.80 -13.58
C SER A 213 0.91 -32.27 -13.53
N GLU A 214 1.76 -33.14 -12.97
CA GLU A 214 1.46 -34.56 -12.72
C GLU A 214 0.52 -34.80 -11.53
N PHE A 215 -0.19 -33.76 -11.08
CA PHE A 215 -1.09 -33.84 -9.94
C PHE A 215 -2.34 -34.68 -10.28
N GLU A 216 -2.60 -35.75 -9.48
CA GLU A 216 -3.71 -36.70 -9.66
C GLU A 216 -5.04 -36.26 -9.01
N GLY A 217 -5.12 -35.07 -8.41
CA GLY A 217 -6.32 -34.53 -7.77
C GLY A 217 -7.26 -33.80 -8.73
N ASP A 218 -8.32 -33.21 -8.16
CA ASP A 218 -9.29 -32.39 -8.91
C ASP A 218 -8.67 -31.07 -9.36
N LYS A 219 -8.15 -31.03 -10.57
CA LYS A 219 -7.54 -29.84 -11.17
C LYS A 219 -8.53 -28.67 -11.31
N THR A 220 -9.81 -28.95 -11.52
CA THR A 220 -10.86 -27.93 -11.65
C THR A 220 -11.08 -27.22 -10.31
N LEU A 221 -11.11 -27.97 -9.22
CA LEU A 221 -11.22 -27.40 -7.86
C LEU A 221 -10.02 -26.52 -7.54
N ILE A 222 -8.79 -26.96 -7.87
CA ILE A 222 -7.58 -26.18 -7.62
C ILE A 222 -7.57 -24.89 -8.43
N LYS A 223 -7.93 -24.92 -9.70
CA LYS A 223 -8.05 -23.72 -10.53
C LYS A 223 -9.06 -22.73 -9.94
N GLY A 224 -10.20 -23.23 -9.47
CA GLY A 224 -11.21 -22.39 -8.80
C GLY A 224 -10.66 -21.71 -7.53
N ILE A 225 -9.96 -22.45 -6.68
CA ILE A 225 -9.33 -21.92 -5.46
C ILE A 225 -8.25 -20.88 -5.80
N LEU A 226 -7.37 -21.18 -6.76
CA LEU A 226 -6.33 -20.23 -7.17
C LEU A 226 -6.91 -18.96 -7.77
N GLN A 227 -7.97 -19.07 -8.53
CA GLN A 227 -8.67 -17.92 -9.07
C GLN A 227 -9.29 -17.06 -7.96
N GLN A 228 -9.91 -17.68 -6.96
CA GLN A 228 -10.45 -16.96 -5.82
C GLN A 228 -9.33 -16.24 -5.05
N ILE A 229 -8.23 -16.93 -4.72
CA ILE A 229 -7.07 -16.35 -4.03
C ILE A 229 -6.48 -15.20 -4.85
N TYR A 230 -6.32 -15.37 -6.15
CA TYR A 230 -5.81 -14.32 -7.03
C TYR A 230 -6.70 -13.07 -7.03
N THR A 231 -8.02 -13.29 -7.06
CA THR A 231 -8.97 -12.17 -6.99
C THR A 231 -8.92 -11.46 -5.64
N GLU A 232 -8.92 -12.23 -4.54
CA GLU A 232 -8.77 -11.67 -3.20
C GLU A 232 -7.45 -10.88 -3.07
N ALA A 233 -6.35 -11.41 -3.60
CA ALA A 233 -5.07 -10.71 -3.64
C ALA A 233 -5.15 -9.40 -4.46
N CYS A 234 -5.80 -9.41 -5.63
CA CYS A 234 -6.01 -8.20 -6.43
C CYS A 234 -6.99 -7.19 -5.81
N GLU A 235 -7.84 -7.61 -4.88
CA GLU A 235 -8.70 -6.69 -4.11
C GLU A 235 -7.92 -5.97 -3.01
N VAL A 236 -6.86 -6.61 -2.50
CA VAL A 236 -6.00 -6.09 -1.41
C VAL A 236 -4.82 -5.28 -1.94
N ASP A 237 -4.29 -5.59 -3.14
CA ASP A 237 -3.14 -4.91 -3.77
C ASP A 237 -3.51 -3.59 -4.47
#